data_9d1c72d965b53f9c6c3c0200a45d8ec6
#
_entry.id   9d1c72d965b53f9c6c3c0200a45d8ec6
#
_cell.length_a   1.000
_cell.length_b   1.000
_cell.length_c   1.000
_cell.angle_alpha   90.00
_cell.angle_beta   90.00
_cell.angle_gamma   90.00
#
_symmetry.space_group_name_H-M   'P 1'
#
loop_
_entity.id
_entity.type
_entity.pdbx_description
1 polymer ?
#
loop_
_entity_poly.entity_id
_entity_poly.type
_entity_poly.pdbx_seq_one_letter_code
_entity_poly.pdbx_strand_id
1 'polypeptide(L)'
;MAESQVAVRVTEETAPAQGAYRIVNRIVDWITVDRLQLVNITERVNEIVRKSGVKNGIVHLQSLHTTTAVFLNEWQEALMEDVKRFFDEVVERERYYRHNDPEHSDCERCNADSHMRGMLMGQTLSLQVRNATVLLGTWQSIIFAEFDGPRSRSLAVQISGV
;
A
#
# COMPACT_ATOMS: atom_id res chain seq x y z
N MET A 1 6.36 -2.32 42.46
CA MET A 1 6.51 -2.84 41.10
C MET A 1 7.45 -1.89 40.38
N ALA A 2 8.62 -2.34 39.95
CA ALA A 2 9.56 -1.50 39.21
C ALA A 2 8.99 -1.29 37.80
N GLU A 3 8.75 -0.04 37.42
CA GLU A 3 8.44 0.30 36.04
C GLU A 3 9.59 -0.14 35.15
N SER A 4 9.30 -1.03 34.22
CA SER A 4 10.23 -1.41 33.17
C SER A 4 10.48 -0.18 32.30
N GLN A 5 11.57 0.53 32.53
CA GLN A 5 12.00 1.61 31.63
C GLN A 5 12.45 0.98 30.31
N VAL A 6 11.66 1.20 29.24
CA VAL A 6 12.09 0.86 27.89
C VAL A 6 13.26 1.78 27.52
N ALA A 7 14.44 1.20 27.35
CA ALA A 7 15.61 1.95 26.89
C ALA A 7 15.42 2.33 25.41
N VAL A 8 15.21 3.61 25.14
CA VAL A 8 15.21 4.17 23.79
C VAL A 8 16.65 4.47 23.37
N ARG A 9 17.05 3.91 22.24
CA ARG A 9 18.41 4.08 21.68
C ARG A 9 18.33 4.55 20.24
N VAL A 10 19.01 5.64 19.91
CA VAL A 10 19.31 6.00 18.53
C VAL A 10 20.39 5.04 18.01
N THR A 11 20.03 4.22 17.02
CA THR A 11 20.95 3.23 16.44
C THR A 11 21.67 3.73 15.19
N GLU A 12 21.11 4.75 14.57
CA GLU A 12 21.69 5.39 13.39
C GLU A 12 21.24 6.85 13.29
N GLU A 13 22.19 7.74 13.01
CA GLU A 13 21.96 9.14 12.69
C GLU A 13 22.75 9.49 11.44
N THR A 14 22.11 10.13 10.47
CA THR A 14 22.75 10.57 9.23
C THR A 14 22.94 12.09 9.24
N ALA A 15 24.00 12.57 8.62
CA ALA A 15 24.19 14.00 8.40
C ALA A 15 23.01 14.57 7.58
N PRO A 16 22.63 15.86 7.80
CA PRO A 16 21.59 16.51 7.01
C PRO A 16 21.88 16.42 5.51
N ALA A 17 20.90 15.99 4.74
CA ALA A 17 21.02 15.91 3.28
C ALA A 17 21.01 17.33 2.68
N GLN A 18 21.89 17.57 1.71
CA GLN A 18 21.98 18.84 0.98
C GLN A 18 21.65 18.61 -0.50
N GLY A 19 20.99 19.57 -1.12
CA GLY A 19 20.64 19.53 -2.53
C GLY A 19 19.43 20.41 -2.87
N ALA A 20 19.10 20.49 -4.17
CA ALA A 20 17.89 21.14 -4.60
C ALA A 20 16.68 20.26 -4.30
N TYR A 21 15.74 20.74 -3.50
CA TYR A 21 14.50 20.05 -3.20
C TYR A 21 13.66 19.85 -4.47
N ARG A 22 13.14 18.63 -4.64
CA ARG A 22 12.35 18.24 -5.81
C ARG A 22 11.03 17.61 -5.36
N ILE A 23 10.00 17.77 -6.19
CA ILE A 23 8.75 17.01 -6.11
C ILE A 23 8.51 16.40 -7.49
N VAL A 24 8.41 15.08 -7.52
CA VAL A 24 8.18 14.32 -8.75
C VAL A 24 6.90 13.50 -8.58
N ASN A 25 5.94 13.69 -9.48
CA ASN A 25 4.67 12.96 -9.49
C ASN A 25 4.64 11.97 -10.65
N ARG A 26 4.10 10.78 -10.41
CA ARG A 26 3.83 9.75 -11.42
C ARG A 26 2.49 9.09 -11.14
N ILE A 27 1.82 8.66 -12.19
CA ILE A 27 0.71 7.71 -12.12
C ILE A 27 1.21 6.40 -12.72
N VAL A 28 0.93 5.31 -12.04
CA VAL A 28 1.24 3.96 -12.51
C VAL A 28 -0.07 3.22 -12.68
N ASP A 29 -0.29 2.71 -13.88
CA ASP A 29 -1.48 1.94 -14.21
C ASP A 29 -1.12 0.48 -14.47
N TRP A 30 -2.01 -0.43 -14.07
CA TRP A 30 -1.96 -1.85 -14.40
C TRP A 30 -3.35 -2.47 -14.40
N ILE A 31 -3.45 -3.66 -14.95
CA ILE A 31 -4.70 -4.43 -15.00
C ILE A 31 -4.55 -5.61 -14.03
N THR A 32 -5.50 -5.71 -13.11
CA THR A 32 -5.66 -6.89 -12.24
C THR A 32 -6.46 -7.95 -12.98
N VAL A 33 -6.22 -9.23 -12.63
CA VAL A 33 -6.84 -10.38 -13.32
C VAL A 33 -7.80 -11.17 -12.42
N ASP A 34 -7.64 -11.04 -11.11
CA ASP A 34 -8.48 -11.70 -10.11
C ASP A 34 -9.28 -10.69 -9.29
N ARG A 35 -10.40 -11.13 -8.72
CA ARG A 35 -11.20 -10.30 -7.82
C ARG A 35 -10.41 -9.88 -6.58
N LEU A 36 -9.77 -10.85 -5.91
CA LEU A 36 -8.85 -10.63 -4.81
C LEU A 36 -7.44 -10.96 -5.28
N GLN A 37 -6.63 -9.93 -5.47
CA GLN A 37 -5.26 -10.07 -5.96
C GLN A 37 -4.29 -9.25 -5.14
N LEU A 38 -3.24 -9.89 -4.66
CA LEU A 38 -2.11 -9.21 -4.02
C LEU A 38 -0.96 -9.11 -5.03
N VAL A 39 -0.32 -7.96 -5.09
CA VAL A 39 0.76 -7.67 -6.03
C VAL A 39 1.94 -7.05 -5.29
N ASN A 40 3.12 -7.66 -5.38
CA ASN A 40 4.34 -7.02 -4.88
C ASN A 40 4.78 -5.93 -5.85
N ILE A 41 4.73 -4.68 -5.41
CA ILE A 41 5.09 -3.52 -6.22
C ILE A 41 6.41 -2.87 -5.79
N THR A 42 7.17 -3.50 -4.90
CA THR A 42 8.41 -2.97 -4.30
C THR A 42 9.41 -2.50 -5.34
N GLU A 43 9.75 -3.37 -6.30
CA GLU A 43 10.73 -3.02 -7.33
C GLU A 43 10.23 -1.94 -8.29
N ARG A 44 8.93 -1.94 -8.58
CA ARG A 44 8.33 -0.88 -9.40
C ARG A 44 8.44 0.49 -8.73
N VAL A 45 8.17 0.56 -7.42
CA VAL A 45 8.32 1.79 -6.65
C VAL A 45 9.79 2.22 -6.58
N ASN A 46 10.72 1.30 -6.31
CA ASN A 46 12.15 1.58 -6.31
C ASN A 46 12.66 2.09 -7.67
N GLU A 47 12.18 1.55 -8.76
CA GLU A 47 12.50 2.03 -10.11
C GLU A 47 12.08 3.49 -10.31
N ILE A 48 10.87 3.84 -9.86
CA ILE A 48 10.33 5.21 -9.95
C ILE A 48 11.14 6.16 -9.07
N VAL A 49 11.50 5.73 -7.85
CA VAL A 49 12.35 6.50 -6.93
C VAL A 49 13.71 6.76 -7.58
N ARG A 50 14.38 5.75 -8.12
CA ARG A 50 15.67 5.93 -8.82
C ARG A 50 15.56 6.92 -9.98
N LYS A 51 14.52 6.81 -10.80
CA LYS A 51 14.27 7.70 -11.96
C LYS A 51 13.89 9.13 -11.56
N SER A 52 13.45 9.37 -10.34
CA SER A 52 13.13 10.72 -9.85
C SER A 52 14.37 11.59 -9.63
N GLY A 53 15.52 10.97 -9.40
CA GLY A 53 16.75 11.64 -9.01
C GLY A 53 16.78 12.13 -7.56
N VAL A 54 15.75 11.84 -6.76
CA VAL A 54 15.74 12.09 -5.31
C VAL A 54 16.57 11.00 -4.62
N LYS A 55 17.55 11.42 -3.85
CA LYS A 55 18.42 10.49 -3.09
C LYS A 55 17.93 10.30 -1.66
N ASN A 56 17.46 11.37 -1.03
CA ASN A 56 16.99 11.34 0.35
C ASN A 56 15.68 12.13 0.45
N GLY A 57 14.66 11.51 1.03
CA GLY A 57 13.33 12.14 1.10
C GLY A 57 12.23 11.16 1.47
N ILE A 58 11.08 11.33 0.88
CA ILE A 58 9.87 10.53 1.10
C ILE A 58 9.27 10.13 -0.25
N VAL A 59 8.81 8.90 -0.36
CA VAL A 59 7.85 8.47 -1.37
C VAL A 59 6.48 8.31 -0.72
N HIS A 60 5.49 8.94 -1.31
CA HIS A 60 4.07 8.78 -0.94
C HIS A 60 3.35 8.05 -2.04
N LEU A 61 2.66 6.97 -1.67
CA LEU A 61 1.85 6.12 -2.53
C LEU A 61 0.37 6.35 -2.18
N GLN A 62 -0.47 6.54 -3.17
CA GLN A 62 -1.90 6.68 -2.99
C GLN A 62 -2.65 5.89 -4.07
N SER A 63 -3.43 4.90 -3.66
CA SER A 63 -4.39 4.27 -4.58
C SER A 63 -5.51 5.25 -4.92
N LEU A 64 -5.86 5.32 -6.20
CA LEU A 64 -6.93 6.19 -6.69
C LEU A 64 -8.28 5.46 -6.75
N HIS A 65 -8.43 4.35 -6.01
CA HIS A 65 -9.62 3.51 -6.02
C HIS A 65 -10.04 3.12 -4.60
N THR A 66 -11.35 3.09 -4.36
CA THR A 66 -11.94 2.81 -3.06
C THR A 66 -11.98 1.31 -2.68
N THR A 67 -11.72 0.42 -3.64
CA THR A 67 -11.74 -1.04 -3.46
C THR A 67 -10.37 -1.69 -3.56
N THR A 68 -9.33 -0.91 -3.23
CA THR A 68 -7.94 -1.35 -3.24
C THR A 68 -7.23 -0.86 -1.99
N ALA A 69 -6.05 -1.38 -1.70
CA ALA A 69 -5.19 -0.92 -0.62
C ALA A 69 -3.71 -0.95 -0.99
N VAL A 70 -2.88 -0.25 -0.22
CA VAL A 70 -1.42 -0.35 -0.29
C VAL A 70 -0.85 -0.41 1.13
N PHE A 71 -0.04 -1.43 1.41
CA PHE A 71 0.50 -1.69 2.76
C PHE A 71 1.85 -2.39 2.72
N LEU A 72 2.49 -2.52 3.87
CA LEU A 72 3.73 -3.29 4.06
C LEU A 72 3.43 -4.63 4.72
N ASN A 73 4.02 -5.69 4.18
CA ASN A 73 4.12 -6.98 4.83
C ASN A 73 5.27 -7.80 4.23
N GLU A 74 5.56 -8.96 4.79
CA GLU A 74 6.43 -9.94 4.17
C GLU A 74 5.76 -10.52 2.92
N TRP A 75 6.53 -10.61 1.82
CA TRP A 75 6.08 -11.26 0.60
C TRP A 75 6.52 -12.71 0.59
N GLN A 76 5.70 -13.58 1.14
CA GLN A 76 5.90 -15.02 1.18
C GLN A 76 4.61 -15.71 0.77
N GLU A 77 4.69 -16.68 -0.14
CA GLU A 77 3.53 -17.27 -0.81
C GLU A 77 2.46 -17.79 0.15
N ALA A 78 2.86 -18.62 1.14
CA ALA A 78 1.91 -19.15 2.11
C ALA A 78 1.29 -18.04 2.98
N LEU A 79 2.07 -17.01 3.34
CA LEU A 79 1.53 -15.85 4.07
C LEU A 79 0.54 -15.08 3.21
N MET A 80 0.77 -14.93 1.90
CA MET A 80 -0.18 -14.27 1.02
C MET A 80 -1.51 -15.03 0.90
N GLU A 81 -1.48 -16.37 0.96
CA GLU A 81 -2.70 -17.18 1.04
C GLU A 81 -3.43 -16.97 2.38
N ASP A 82 -2.69 -16.91 3.49
CA ASP A 82 -3.27 -16.61 4.81
C ASP A 82 -3.87 -15.19 4.86
N VAL A 83 -3.22 -14.21 4.25
CA VAL A 83 -3.76 -12.83 4.14
C VAL A 83 -5.06 -12.80 3.34
N LYS A 84 -5.17 -13.54 2.25
CA LYS A 84 -6.43 -13.63 1.49
C LYS A 84 -7.53 -14.26 2.33
N ARG A 85 -7.22 -15.36 3.05
CA ARG A 85 -8.17 -16.01 3.94
C ARG A 85 -8.62 -15.09 5.07
N PHE A 86 -7.68 -14.35 5.67
CA PHE A 86 -7.98 -13.36 6.69
C PHE A 86 -8.98 -12.30 6.19
N PHE A 87 -8.83 -11.80 4.96
CA PHE A 87 -9.81 -10.88 4.40
C PHE A 87 -11.20 -11.51 4.25
N ASP A 88 -11.28 -12.76 3.84
CA ASP A 88 -12.56 -13.47 3.70
C ASP A 88 -13.23 -13.73 5.06
N GLU A 89 -12.44 -13.98 6.11
CA GLU A 89 -12.94 -14.20 7.48
C GLU A 89 -13.39 -12.90 8.17
N VAL A 90 -12.62 -11.81 8.01
CA VAL A 90 -12.89 -10.54 8.70
C VAL A 90 -13.99 -9.73 8.00
N VAL A 91 -14.05 -9.80 6.67
CA VAL A 91 -15.05 -9.12 5.84
C VAL A 91 -15.65 -10.15 4.88
N GLU A 92 -16.66 -10.85 5.35
CA GLU A 92 -17.38 -11.87 4.57
C GLU A 92 -18.06 -11.26 3.35
N ARG A 93 -17.86 -11.86 2.19
CA ARG A 93 -18.47 -11.40 0.94
C ARG A 93 -19.99 -11.61 0.90
N GLU A 94 -20.42 -12.76 1.35
CA GLU A 94 -21.83 -13.18 1.27
C GLU A 94 -22.72 -12.62 2.40
N ARG A 95 -22.16 -11.77 3.24
CA ARG A 95 -22.92 -11.07 4.27
C ARG A 95 -23.86 -10.05 3.63
N TYR A 96 -25.01 -9.78 4.28
CA TYR A 96 -25.90 -8.69 3.87
C TYR A 96 -25.22 -7.33 4.04
N TYR A 97 -25.18 -6.57 2.95
CA TYR A 97 -24.73 -5.18 2.90
C TYR A 97 -25.76 -4.33 2.17
N ARG A 98 -26.17 -3.21 2.74
CA ARG A 98 -27.08 -2.27 2.10
C ARG A 98 -26.55 -1.74 0.76
N HIS A 99 -25.23 -1.64 0.59
CA HIS A 99 -24.60 -1.24 -0.66
C HIS A 99 -24.78 -2.27 -1.79
N ASN A 100 -25.04 -3.52 -1.43
CA ASN A 100 -25.30 -4.60 -2.40
C ASN A 100 -26.81 -4.82 -2.65
N ASP A 101 -27.68 -4.10 -1.91
CA ASP A 101 -29.11 -4.27 -1.95
C ASP A 101 -29.73 -3.27 -2.94
N PRO A 102 -30.42 -3.71 -4.00
CA PRO A 102 -31.00 -2.82 -5.01
C PRO A 102 -32.10 -1.89 -4.47
N GLU A 103 -32.67 -2.18 -3.29
CA GLU A 103 -33.62 -1.27 -2.63
C GLU A 103 -32.90 -0.05 -2.00
N HIS A 104 -31.56 -0.12 -1.82
CA HIS A 104 -30.78 0.88 -1.12
C HIS A 104 -29.64 1.46 -1.96
N SER A 105 -29.27 0.83 -3.06
CA SER A 105 -28.11 1.19 -3.87
C SER A 105 -28.34 0.81 -5.34
N ASP A 106 -27.78 1.61 -6.23
CA ASP A 106 -27.71 1.34 -7.67
C ASP A 106 -26.42 0.62 -8.08
N CYS A 107 -25.66 0.11 -7.10
CA CYS A 107 -24.40 -0.59 -7.34
C CYS A 107 -24.64 -2.03 -7.83
N GLU A 108 -24.53 -2.24 -9.14
CA GLU A 108 -24.66 -3.56 -9.77
C GLU A 108 -23.52 -4.54 -9.42
N ARG A 109 -22.42 -4.06 -8.87
CA ARG A 109 -21.21 -4.87 -8.63
C ARG A 109 -21.31 -5.73 -7.38
N CYS A 110 -22.18 -5.42 -6.44
CA CYS A 110 -22.26 -6.13 -5.16
C CYS A 110 -20.89 -6.27 -4.49
N ASN A 111 -20.20 -5.13 -4.28
CA ASN A 111 -18.80 -5.07 -3.85
C ASN A 111 -18.57 -4.36 -2.51
N ALA A 112 -19.57 -4.35 -1.64
CA ALA A 112 -19.45 -3.74 -0.30
C ALA A 112 -18.27 -4.31 0.51
N ASP A 113 -18.06 -5.63 0.44
CA ASP A 113 -16.91 -6.30 1.04
C ASP A 113 -15.58 -5.68 0.61
N SER A 114 -15.45 -5.37 -0.68
CA SER A 114 -14.24 -4.77 -1.25
C SER A 114 -13.98 -3.37 -0.71
N HIS A 115 -15.02 -2.56 -0.52
CA HIS A 115 -14.93 -1.25 0.11
C HIS A 115 -14.49 -1.35 1.58
N MET A 116 -15.07 -2.30 2.34
CA MET A 116 -14.72 -2.53 3.74
C MET A 116 -13.27 -2.98 3.89
N ARG A 117 -12.80 -3.91 3.05
CA ARG A 117 -11.40 -4.37 3.02
C ARG A 117 -10.44 -3.23 2.67
N GLY A 118 -10.76 -2.42 1.66
CA GLY A 118 -9.97 -1.25 1.28
C GLY A 118 -9.87 -0.21 2.38
N MET A 119 -10.97 0.07 3.10
CA MET A 119 -11.00 0.98 4.25
C MET A 119 -10.18 0.42 5.43
N LEU A 120 -10.26 -0.88 5.70
CA LEU A 120 -9.54 -1.54 6.80
C LEU A 120 -8.03 -1.45 6.64
N MET A 121 -7.52 -1.65 5.42
CA MET A 121 -6.08 -1.66 5.13
C MET A 121 -5.49 -0.30 4.80
N GLY A 122 -6.31 0.63 4.34
CA GLY A 122 -5.87 1.96 3.93
C GLY A 122 -5.39 2.02 2.47
N GLN A 123 -5.47 3.21 1.91
CA GLN A 123 -5.22 3.49 0.50
C GLN A 123 -3.96 4.31 0.26
N THR A 124 -3.23 4.64 1.32
CA THR A 124 -2.03 5.46 1.26
C THR A 124 -0.90 4.86 2.09
N LEU A 125 0.34 5.06 1.62
CA LEU A 125 1.54 4.64 2.31
C LEU A 125 2.65 5.66 2.09
N SER A 126 3.29 6.11 3.16
CA SER A 126 4.46 7.01 3.09
C SER A 126 5.69 6.31 3.62
N LEU A 127 6.77 6.32 2.85
CA LEU A 127 8.01 5.64 3.18
C LEU A 127 9.21 6.56 2.99
N GLN A 128 10.24 6.34 3.78
CA GLN A 128 11.51 7.05 3.62
C GLN A 128 12.25 6.58 2.36
N VAL A 129 12.86 7.53 1.68
CA VAL A 129 13.82 7.29 0.60
C VAL A 129 15.21 7.63 1.11
N ARG A 130 16.13 6.69 0.99
CA ARG A 130 17.52 6.84 1.38
C ARG A 130 18.44 6.24 0.32
N ASN A 131 19.42 7.00 -0.13
CA ASN A 131 20.34 6.58 -1.20
C ASN A 131 19.59 6.13 -2.48
N ALA A 132 18.55 6.90 -2.88
CA ALA A 132 17.70 6.62 -4.04
C ALA A 132 16.98 5.25 -3.99
N THR A 133 16.70 4.75 -2.79
CA THR A 133 15.99 3.48 -2.56
C THR A 133 15.00 3.66 -1.41
N VAL A 134 13.88 2.98 -1.46
CA VAL A 134 12.92 2.97 -0.35
C VAL A 134 13.53 2.23 0.83
N LEU A 135 13.50 2.85 2.01
CA LEU A 135 13.97 2.22 3.24
C LEU A 135 12.93 1.22 3.74
N LEU A 136 13.26 -0.04 3.66
CA LEU A 136 12.44 -1.17 4.11
C LEU A 136 13.22 -2.06 5.08
N GLY A 137 12.53 -2.68 6.02
CA GLY A 137 13.07 -3.78 6.80
C GLY A 137 13.31 -5.03 5.93
N THR A 138 14.12 -5.96 6.42
CA THR A 138 14.57 -7.16 5.68
C THR A 138 13.42 -7.94 5.03
N TRP A 139 12.28 -8.02 5.72
CA TRP A 139 11.12 -8.81 5.29
C TRP A 139 9.99 -7.94 4.70
N GLN A 140 10.15 -6.61 4.68
CA GLN A 140 9.11 -5.73 4.19
C GLN A 140 9.09 -5.66 2.67
N SER A 141 7.91 -5.83 2.12
CA SER A 141 7.57 -5.56 0.72
C SER A 141 6.40 -4.59 0.66
N ILE A 142 6.37 -3.77 -0.38
CA ILE A 142 5.22 -2.90 -0.68
C ILE A 142 4.22 -3.75 -1.45
N ILE A 143 3.05 -3.94 -0.87
CA ILE A 143 1.98 -4.77 -1.43
C ILE A 143 0.81 -3.89 -1.83
N PHE A 144 0.36 -4.04 -3.06
CA PHE A 144 -0.91 -3.52 -3.54
C PHE A 144 -1.95 -4.62 -3.49
N ALA A 145 -3.10 -4.33 -2.91
CA ALA A 145 -4.24 -5.25 -2.84
C ALA A 145 -5.41 -4.75 -3.70
N GLU A 146 -5.87 -5.61 -4.56
CA GLU A 146 -7.12 -5.52 -5.31
C GLU A 146 -8.20 -6.33 -4.61
N PHE A 147 -9.39 -5.76 -4.41
CA PHE A 147 -10.51 -6.44 -3.76
C PHE A 147 -11.74 -6.60 -4.66
N ASP A 148 -11.80 -5.91 -5.82
CA ASP A 148 -12.94 -5.90 -6.75
C ASP A 148 -12.51 -6.05 -8.23
N GLY A 149 -11.44 -6.81 -8.46
CA GLY A 149 -10.95 -7.10 -9.82
C GLY A 149 -11.84 -8.09 -10.60
N PRO A 150 -11.47 -8.35 -11.87
CA PRO A 150 -10.40 -7.73 -12.63
C PRO A 150 -10.73 -6.29 -13.07
N ARG A 151 -9.76 -5.37 -12.97
CA ARG A 151 -9.93 -3.96 -13.34
C ARG A 151 -8.62 -3.28 -13.73
N SER A 152 -8.72 -2.17 -14.44
CA SER A 152 -7.64 -1.19 -14.53
C SER A 152 -7.53 -0.43 -13.21
N ARG A 153 -6.30 -0.31 -12.70
CA ARG A 153 -5.99 0.35 -11.42
C ARG A 153 -4.87 1.36 -11.58
N SER A 154 -5.01 2.47 -10.87
CA SER A 154 -4.05 3.57 -10.88
C SER A 154 -3.53 3.84 -9.47
N LEU A 155 -2.22 3.97 -9.34
CA LEU A 155 -1.52 4.37 -8.13
C LEU A 155 -0.80 5.70 -8.40
N ALA A 156 -1.11 6.71 -7.62
CA ALA A 156 -0.33 7.93 -7.60
C ALA A 156 0.94 7.72 -6.75
N VAL A 157 2.07 8.14 -7.29
CA VAL A 157 3.38 8.07 -6.64
C VAL A 157 3.99 9.45 -6.63
N GLN A 158 4.14 10.03 -5.45
CA GLN A 158 4.84 11.29 -5.27
C GLN A 158 6.15 11.06 -4.54
N ILE A 159 7.25 11.55 -5.10
CA ILE A 159 8.56 11.50 -4.46
C ILE A 159 8.99 12.94 -4.18
N SER A 160 9.40 13.22 -2.95
CA SER A 160 9.87 14.53 -2.55
C SER A 160 11.13 14.43 -1.71
N GLY A 161 12.09 15.32 -1.95
CA GLY A 161 13.37 15.32 -1.26
C GLY A 161 14.49 15.98 -2.04
N VAL A 162 15.73 15.61 -1.73
CA VAL A 162 16.96 16.14 -2.33
C VAL A 162 17.79 15.06 -2.99
#